data_38fbb73e4aa896b5aaf128578c1d74e7
#
_entry.id   38fbb73e4aa896b5aaf128578c1d74e7
#
_cell.length_a   1.000
_cell.length_b   1.000
_cell.length_c   1.000
_cell.angle_alpha   90.00
_cell.angle_beta   90.00
_cell.angle_gamma   90.00
#
_symmetry.space_group_name_H-M   'P 1'
#
loop_
_entity.id
_entity.type
_entity.pdbx_description
1 polymer ?
#
loop_
_entity_poly.entity_id
_entity_poly.type
_entity_poly.pdbx_seq_one_letter_code
_entity_poly.pdbx_strand_id
1 'polypeptide(L)'
;METTASFKDFLAKTNLAKNTVTSYLWTVEYYSLHYGTINKKNLLAYKGFLIEHYKPQTVNLRLQGINKYLEFTKQEKLKLRFVKVQQKNFLENVISNADYVFLKSKLKADGFEQWYFIIWFMAATGARVSELLQIKVEHVSCGYLDLYGKGGKVRRLYIPKR
;
A
#
# COMPACT_ATOMS: atom_id res chain seq x y z
N MET A 1 4.14 -21.59 14.90
CA MET A 1 4.61 -21.51 13.48
C MET A 1 3.69 -22.22 12.50
N GLU A 2 3.15 -23.41 12.79
CA GLU A 2 2.17 -24.09 11.90
C GLU A 2 0.93 -23.24 11.55
N THR A 3 0.40 -22.49 12.50
CA THR A 3 -0.81 -21.67 12.30
C THR A 3 -0.62 -20.54 11.29
N THR A 4 0.56 -19.94 11.20
CA THR A 4 0.84 -18.85 10.26
C THR A 4 1.01 -19.36 8.83
N ALA A 5 1.65 -20.51 8.63
CA ALA A 5 1.77 -21.17 7.33
C ALA A 5 0.39 -21.55 6.77
N SER A 6 -0.45 -22.17 7.59
CA SER A 6 -1.82 -22.55 7.26
C SER A 6 -2.72 -21.33 6.97
N PHE A 7 -2.53 -20.20 7.68
CA PHE A 7 -3.22 -18.95 7.39
C PHE A 7 -2.75 -18.32 6.08
N LYS A 8 -1.47 -18.42 5.73
CA LYS A 8 -0.93 -17.97 4.44
C LYS A 8 -1.59 -18.72 3.29
N ASP A 9 -1.74 -20.04 3.40
CA ASP A 9 -2.42 -20.87 2.38
C ASP A 9 -3.91 -20.53 2.26
N PHE A 10 -4.57 -20.22 3.37
CA PHE A 10 -5.93 -19.70 3.37
C PHE A 10 -6.01 -18.36 2.61
N LEU A 11 -5.11 -17.43 2.87
CA LEU A 11 -5.07 -16.14 2.19
C LEU A 11 -4.77 -16.27 0.69
N ALA A 12 -3.91 -17.21 0.30
CA ALA A 12 -3.59 -17.47 -1.11
C ALA A 12 -4.83 -17.86 -1.94
N LYS A 13 -5.81 -18.54 -1.32
CA LYS A 13 -7.08 -18.89 -1.95
C LYS A 13 -8.05 -17.70 -2.11
N THR A 14 -7.79 -16.56 -1.49
CA THR A 14 -8.72 -15.42 -1.46
C THR A 14 -8.44 -14.34 -2.52
N ASN A 15 -7.61 -14.62 -3.51
CA ASN A 15 -7.25 -13.70 -4.62
C ASN A 15 -6.82 -12.30 -4.15
N LEU A 16 -6.13 -12.22 -3.01
CA LEU A 16 -5.60 -10.96 -2.46
C LEU A 16 -4.26 -10.61 -3.09
N ALA A 17 -4.00 -9.30 -3.26
CA ALA A 17 -2.70 -8.82 -3.71
C ALA A 17 -1.59 -9.23 -2.71
N LYS A 18 -0.40 -9.56 -3.23
CA LYS A 18 0.76 -10.02 -2.45
C LYS A 18 1.06 -9.12 -1.23
N ASN A 19 1.04 -7.80 -1.43
CA ASN A 19 1.27 -6.84 -0.34
C ASN A 19 0.18 -6.89 0.74
N THR A 20 -1.08 -7.19 0.37
CA THR A 20 -2.18 -7.36 1.32
C THR A 20 -1.96 -8.61 2.17
N VAL A 21 -1.57 -9.72 1.54
CA VAL A 21 -1.23 -10.98 2.24
C VAL A 21 -0.09 -10.74 3.23
N THR A 22 1.01 -10.13 2.80
CA THR A 22 2.15 -9.79 3.67
C THR A 22 1.72 -8.92 4.86
N SER A 23 0.87 -7.92 4.61
CA SER A 23 0.36 -7.03 5.67
C SER A 23 -0.52 -7.77 6.68
N TYR A 24 -1.33 -8.74 6.24
CA TYR A 24 -2.18 -9.52 7.14
C TYR A 24 -1.37 -10.52 7.96
N LEU A 25 -0.39 -11.19 7.35
CA LEU A 25 0.52 -12.09 8.07
C LEU A 25 1.27 -11.33 9.16
N TRP A 26 1.88 -10.20 8.83
CA TRP A 26 2.55 -9.34 9.80
C TRP A 26 1.62 -8.93 10.96
N THR A 27 0.36 -8.61 10.65
CA THR A 27 -0.63 -8.23 11.67
C THR A 27 -0.87 -9.35 12.67
N VAL A 28 -1.02 -10.58 12.18
CA VAL A 28 -1.27 -11.76 13.03
C VAL A 28 -0.04 -12.11 13.85
N GLU A 29 1.14 -12.06 13.25
CA GLU A 29 2.41 -12.29 13.94
C GLU A 29 2.63 -11.27 15.08
N TYR A 30 2.44 -9.99 14.78
CA TYR A 30 2.53 -8.92 15.77
C TYR A 30 1.53 -9.14 16.92
N TYR A 31 0.27 -9.44 16.60
CA TYR A 31 -0.75 -9.74 17.61
C TYR A 31 -0.36 -10.93 18.48
N SER A 32 0.04 -12.04 17.87
CA SER A 32 0.42 -13.27 18.58
C SER A 32 1.60 -13.06 19.53
N LEU A 33 2.57 -12.26 19.11
CA LEU A 33 3.76 -11.95 19.90
C LEU A 33 3.45 -11.10 21.13
N HIS A 34 2.57 -10.07 20.98
CA HIS A 34 2.35 -9.07 22.03
C HIS A 34 1.09 -9.29 22.87
N TYR A 35 0.10 -10.00 22.35
CA TYR A 35 -1.20 -10.21 23.00
C TYR A 35 -1.53 -11.67 23.26
N GLY A 36 -0.81 -12.59 22.65
CA GLY A 36 -0.94 -14.04 22.89
C GLY A 36 -2.28 -14.60 22.39
N THR A 37 -3.07 -15.21 23.28
CA THR A 37 -4.30 -15.91 22.92
C THR A 37 -5.41 -14.98 22.43
N ILE A 38 -6.18 -15.48 21.43
CA ILE A 38 -7.35 -14.76 20.91
C ILE A 38 -8.49 -14.85 21.91
N ASN A 39 -8.83 -13.72 22.50
CA ASN A 39 -10.01 -13.52 23.32
C ASN A 39 -10.49 -12.06 23.21
N LYS A 40 -11.70 -11.79 23.63
CA LYS A 40 -12.29 -10.46 23.52
C LYS A 40 -11.48 -9.38 24.24
N LYS A 41 -10.91 -9.68 25.40
CA LYS A 41 -10.10 -8.72 26.20
C LYS A 41 -8.85 -8.32 25.43
N ASN A 42 -8.07 -9.28 24.94
CA ASN A 42 -6.82 -9.04 24.23
C ASN A 42 -7.06 -8.33 22.88
N LEU A 43 -8.13 -8.69 22.16
CA LEU A 43 -8.52 -8.02 20.91
C LEU A 43 -8.91 -6.56 21.12
N LEU A 44 -9.61 -6.24 22.21
CA LEU A 44 -9.95 -4.86 22.54
C LEU A 44 -8.71 -4.06 22.98
N ALA A 45 -7.82 -4.67 23.76
CA ALA A 45 -6.53 -4.06 24.14
C ALA A 45 -5.67 -3.76 22.89
N TYR A 46 -5.58 -4.71 21.97
CA TYR A 46 -4.89 -4.50 20.68
C TYR A 46 -5.52 -3.36 19.88
N LYS A 47 -6.84 -3.32 19.76
CA LYS A 47 -7.52 -2.22 19.07
C LYS A 47 -7.27 -0.87 19.76
N GLY A 48 -7.27 -0.81 21.08
CA GLY A 48 -6.94 0.41 21.85
C GLY A 48 -5.53 0.90 21.50
N PHE A 49 -4.55 0.02 21.56
CA PHE A 49 -3.17 0.32 21.16
C PHE A 49 -3.08 0.86 19.72
N LEU A 50 -3.77 0.24 18.77
CA LEU A 50 -3.76 0.69 17.39
C LEU A 50 -4.32 2.11 17.25
N ILE A 51 -5.41 2.43 17.96
CA ILE A 51 -6.05 3.75 17.91
C ILE A 51 -5.12 4.83 18.49
N GLU A 52 -4.40 4.50 19.54
CA GLU A 52 -3.48 5.43 20.21
C GLU A 52 -2.24 5.74 19.36
N HIS A 53 -1.72 4.75 18.61
CA HIS A 53 -0.39 4.86 17.97
C HIS A 53 -0.45 5.04 16.44
N TYR A 54 -1.60 4.83 15.80
CA TYR A 54 -1.68 4.83 14.32
C TYR A 54 -2.82 5.68 13.77
N LYS A 55 -2.65 6.15 12.55
CA LYS A 55 -3.72 6.83 11.79
C LYS A 55 -4.89 5.88 11.52
N PRO A 56 -6.14 6.39 11.45
CA PRO A 56 -7.35 5.55 11.28
C PRO A 56 -7.31 4.58 10.10
N GLN A 57 -6.68 4.96 8.98
CA GLN A 57 -6.51 4.06 7.83
C GLN A 57 -5.63 2.85 8.16
N THR A 58 -4.53 3.08 8.91
CA THR A 58 -3.64 2.01 9.35
C THR A 58 -4.32 1.12 10.38
N VAL A 59 -5.06 1.71 11.32
CA VAL A 59 -5.89 0.96 12.28
C VAL A 59 -6.81 0.01 11.53
N ASN A 60 -7.57 0.50 10.57
CA ASN A 60 -8.52 -0.31 9.81
C ASN A 60 -7.83 -1.40 8.98
N LEU A 61 -6.65 -1.13 8.42
CA LEU A 61 -5.86 -2.15 7.72
C LEU A 61 -5.46 -3.30 8.67
N ARG A 62 -5.02 -2.97 9.90
CA ARG A 62 -4.66 -3.96 10.91
C ARG A 62 -5.88 -4.72 11.42
N LEU A 63 -6.99 -4.03 11.67
CA LEU A 63 -8.26 -4.67 12.05
C LEU A 63 -8.78 -5.61 10.96
N GLN A 64 -8.60 -5.26 9.69
CA GLN A 64 -8.99 -6.13 8.58
C GLN A 64 -8.15 -7.42 8.56
N GLY A 65 -6.84 -7.33 8.80
CA GLY A 65 -5.96 -8.49 8.91
C GLY A 65 -6.35 -9.43 10.05
N ILE A 66 -6.59 -8.88 11.26
CA ILE A 66 -7.01 -9.69 12.41
C ILE A 66 -8.41 -10.29 12.22
N ASN A 67 -9.35 -9.53 11.63
CA ASN A 67 -10.69 -10.05 11.32
C ASN A 67 -10.66 -11.19 10.29
N LYS A 68 -9.73 -11.13 9.32
CA LYS A 68 -9.52 -12.22 8.36
C LYS A 68 -8.93 -13.46 9.02
N TYR A 69 -8.08 -13.28 10.03
CA TYR A 69 -7.58 -14.38 10.84
C TYR A 69 -8.66 -15.00 11.73
N LEU A 70 -9.54 -14.18 12.33
CA LEU A 70 -10.72 -14.66 13.08
C LEU A 70 -11.69 -15.47 12.20
N GLU A 71 -11.83 -15.12 10.93
CA GLU A 71 -12.57 -15.89 9.94
C GLU A 71 -11.93 -17.26 9.69
N PHE A 72 -10.61 -17.28 9.48
CA PHE A 72 -9.83 -18.50 9.31
C PHE A 72 -9.96 -19.45 10.52
N THR A 73 -9.90 -18.91 11.75
CA THR A 73 -10.03 -19.69 12.99
C THR A 73 -11.47 -19.97 13.41
N LYS A 74 -12.47 -19.63 12.57
CA LYS A 74 -13.91 -19.78 12.85
C LYS A 74 -14.40 -19.05 14.12
N GLN A 75 -13.73 -17.94 14.47
CA GLN A 75 -14.06 -17.12 15.63
C GLN A 75 -14.71 -15.77 15.21
N GLU A 76 -15.57 -15.79 14.21
CA GLU A 76 -16.14 -14.58 13.60
C GLU A 76 -16.93 -13.70 14.57
N LYS A 77 -17.50 -14.28 15.63
CA LYS A 77 -18.22 -13.55 16.69
C LYS A 77 -17.32 -12.52 17.40
N LEU A 78 -16.01 -12.69 17.33
CA LEU A 78 -15.01 -11.79 17.94
C LEU A 78 -14.53 -10.69 16.98
N LYS A 79 -15.01 -10.62 15.73
CA LYS A 79 -14.61 -9.59 14.75
C LYS A 79 -14.77 -8.19 15.34
N LEU A 80 -13.73 -7.39 15.11
CA LEU A 80 -13.64 -6.01 15.60
C LEU A 80 -14.26 -5.04 14.58
N ARG A 81 -15.05 -4.10 15.06
CA ARG A 81 -15.59 -3.01 14.21
C ARG A 81 -14.49 -2.04 13.84
N PHE A 82 -14.53 -1.57 12.60
CA PHE A 82 -13.62 -0.54 12.08
C PHE A 82 -13.83 0.81 12.78
N VAL A 83 -12.80 1.64 12.76
CA VAL A 83 -12.90 3.04 13.20
C VAL A 83 -13.35 3.91 12.04
N LYS A 84 -14.07 5.00 12.36
CA LYS A 84 -14.48 5.98 11.36
C LYS A 84 -13.24 6.70 10.81
N VAL A 85 -13.17 6.82 9.49
CA VAL A 85 -12.12 7.58 8.79
C VAL A 85 -12.75 8.84 8.25
N GLN A 86 -12.30 9.99 8.73
CA GLN A 86 -12.65 11.26 8.10
C GLN A 86 -11.87 11.39 6.79
N GLN A 87 -12.58 11.51 5.68
CA GLN A 87 -11.95 11.86 4.40
C GLN A 87 -11.72 13.37 4.38
N LYS A 88 -10.47 13.77 4.18
CA LYS A 88 -10.14 15.17 3.89
C LYS A 88 -10.46 15.43 2.42
N ASN A 89 -11.25 16.45 2.16
CA ASN A 89 -11.63 16.84 0.79
C ASN A 89 -10.55 17.72 0.11
N PHE A 90 -9.38 17.85 0.71
CA PHE A 90 -8.27 18.63 0.18
C PHE A 90 -6.97 17.86 0.32
N LEU A 91 -6.06 18.11 -0.62
CA LEU A 91 -4.72 17.54 -0.62
C LEU A 91 -3.79 18.44 0.20
N GLU A 92 -3.15 17.87 1.22
CA GLU A 92 -2.06 18.51 1.95
C GLU A 92 -0.72 18.09 1.33
N ASN A 93 0.28 18.95 1.46
CA ASN A 93 1.66 18.70 1.01
C ASN A 93 1.76 18.39 -0.51
N VAL A 94 0.99 19.11 -1.32
CA VAL A 94 1.16 19.07 -2.77
C VAL A 94 2.32 19.97 -3.15
N ILE A 95 3.27 19.43 -3.90
CA ILE A 95 4.38 20.22 -4.45
C ILE A 95 3.83 21.30 -5.39
N SER A 96 4.25 22.55 -5.20
CA SER A 96 3.87 23.64 -6.09
C SER A 96 4.59 23.53 -7.44
N ASN A 97 4.06 24.19 -8.47
CA ASN A 97 4.77 24.27 -9.76
C ASN A 97 6.13 24.95 -9.63
N ALA A 98 6.24 25.94 -8.77
CA ALA A 98 7.51 26.63 -8.50
C ALA A 98 8.55 25.68 -7.88
N ASP A 99 8.14 24.89 -6.87
CA ASP A 99 9.03 23.90 -6.24
C ASP A 99 9.45 22.80 -7.23
N TYR A 100 8.53 22.34 -8.09
CA TYR A 100 8.84 21.38 -9.13
C TYR A 100 9.88 21.91 -10.12
N VAL A 101 9.69 23.14 -10.62
CA VAL A 101 10.63 23.78 -11.55
C VAL A 101 11.98 23.99 -10.89
N PHE A 102 12.01 24.49 -9.65
CA PHE A 102 13.23 24.68 -8.88
C PHE A 102 13.99 23.35 -8.69
N LEU A 103 13.32 22.32 -8.20
CA LEU A 103 13.92 20.99 -7.99
C LEU A 103 14.51 20.42 -9.28
N LYS A 104 13.77 20.51 -10.39
CA LYS A 104 14.22 20.03 -11.69
C LYS A 104 15.46 20.77 -12.20
N SER A 105 15.50 22.10 -12.03
CA SER A 105 16.63 22.92 -12.42
C SER A 105 17.86 22.62 -11.56
N LYS A 106 17.67 22.45 -10.25
CA LYS A 106 18.74 22.10 -9.31
C LYS A 106 19.35 20.75 -9.62
N LEU A 107 18.54 19.72 -9.85
CA LEU A 107 19.01 18.37 -10.21
C LEU A 107 19.85 18.38 -11.50
N LYS A 108 19.45 19.20 -12.48
CA LYS A 108 20.20 19.35 -13.73
C LYS A 108 21.53 20.08 -13.51
N ALA A 109 21.54 21.15 -12.71
CA ALA A 109 22.74 21.92 -12.41
C ALA A 109 23.76 21.11 -11.61
N ASP A 110 23.31 20.25 -10.70
CA ASP A 110 24.18 19.43 -9.86
C ASP A 110 24.60 18.10 -10.54
N GLY A 111 24.20 17.87 -11.81
CA GLY A 111 24.57 16.67 -12.56
C GLY A 111 23.81 15.41 -12.19
N PHE A 112 22.71 15.50 -11.43
CA PHE A 112 21.87 14.38 -11.05
C PHE A 112 20.86 14.03 -12.15
N GLU A 113 21.32 13.71 -13.35
CA GLU A 113 20.48 13.49 -14.55
C GLU A 113 19.44 12.37 -14.34
N GLN A 114 19.82 11.27 -13.69
CA GLN A 114 18.90 10.17 -13.42
C GLN A 114 17.67 10.62 -12.62
N TRP A 115 17.90 11.38 -11.56
CA TRP A 115 16.82 11.92 -10.73
C TRP A 115 15.99 12.97 -11.45
N TYR A 116 16.63 13.81 -12.28
CA TYR A 116 15.95 14.74 -13.16
C TYR A 116 14.96 14.03 -14.08
N PHE A 117 15.38 12.94 -14.74
CA PHE A 117 14.50 12.19 -15.64
C PHE A 117 13.38 11.46 -14.90
N ILE A 118 13.63 10.88 -13.72
CA ILE A 118 12.64 10.23 -12.89
C ILE A 118 11.52 11.23 -12.51
N ILE A 119 11.89 12.39 -11.99
CA ILE A 119 10.93 13.41 -11.53
C ILE A 119 10.16 13.99 -12.72
N TRP A 120 10.87 14.30 -13.82
CA TRP A 120 10.24 14.77 -15.05
C TRP A 120 9.23 13.76 -15.58
N PHE A 121 9.60 12.49 -15.67
CA PHE A 121 8.74 11.43 -16.18
C PHE A 121 7.50 11.23 -15.31
N MET A 122 7.67 11.17 -14.00
CA MET A 122 6.54 11.02 -13.09
C MET A 122 5.58 12.22 -13.15
N ALA A 123 6.09 13.43 -13.26
CA ALA A 123 5.27 14.63 -13.40
C ALA A 123 4.53 14.67 -14.75
N ALA A 124 5.19 14.28 -15.82
CA ALA A 124 4.61 14.30 -17.19
C ALA A 124 3.55 13.22 -17.40
N THR A 125 3.68 12.07 -16.73
CA THR A 125 2.83 10.88 -16.99
C THR A 125 1.83 10.58 -15.87
N GLY A 126 2.04 11.11 -14.68
CA GLY A 126 1.32 10.72 -13.46
C GLY A 126 1.57 9.26 -13.06
N ALA A 127 2.71 8.68 -13.46
CA ALA A 127 3.09 7.33 -13.10
C ALA A 127 3.38 7.21 -11.60
N ARG A 128 2.97 6.08 -11.01
CA ARG A 128 3.41 5.70 -9.66
C ARG A 128 4.84 5.17 -9.72
N VAL A 129 5.56 5.23 -8.59
CA VAL A 129 6.93 4.68 -8.50
C VAL A 129 6.97 3.21 -8.93
N SER A 130 6.02 2.39 -8.51
CA SER A 130 5.92 0.98 -8.89
C SER A 130 5.61 0.75 -10.39
N GLU A 131 5.02 1.73 -11.05
CA GLU A 131 4.75 1.73 -12.49
C GLU A 131 6.00 2.15 -13.27
N LEU A 132 6.71 3.16 -12.77
CA LEU A 132 8.00 3.60 -13.33
C LEU A 132 9.00 2.44 -13.39
N LEU A 133 9.09 1.62 -12.33
CA LEU A 133 10.01 0.47 -12.26
C LEU A 133 9.71 -0.64 -13.29
N GLN A 134 8.56 -0.62 -13.94
CA GLN A 134 8.17 -1.58 -14.98
C GLN A 134 8.52 -1.12 -16.39
N ILE A 135 9.02 0.12 -16.55
CA ILE A 135 9.30 0.70 -17.84
C ILE A 135 10.60 0.09 -18.40
N LYS A 136 10.54 -0.34 -19.64
CA LYS A 136 11.65 -0.87 -20.40
C LYS A 136 11.90 0.00 -21.64
N VAL A 137 13.06 -0.15 -22.27
CA VAL A 137 13.43 0.58 -23.50
C VAL A 137 12.40 0.38 -24.62
N GLU A 138 11.87 -0.84 -24.75
CA GLU A 138 10.84 -1.17 -25.74
C GLU A 138 9.56 -0.32 -25.58
N HIS A 139 9.15 -0.02 -24.33
CA HIS A 139 7.99 0.83 -24.07
C HIS A 139 8.23 2.28 -24.48
N VAL A 140 9.47 2.76 -24.35
CA VAL A 140 9.86 4.10 -24.83
C VAL A 140 9.73 4.19 -26.34
N SER A 141 10.17 3.15 -27.06
CA SER A 141 10.05 3.07 -28.51
C SER A 141 8.60 3.00 -28.98
N CYS A 142 7.76 2.21 -28.29
CA CYS A 142 6.32 2.12 -28.58
C CYS A 142 5.55 3.38 -28.17
N GLY A 143 6.05 4.18 -27.23
CA GLY A 143 5.41 5.38 -26.71
C GLY A 143 4.34 5.12 -25.66
N TYR A 144 4.18 3.89 -25.18
CA TYR A 144 3.24 3.55 -24.11
C TYR A 144 3.60 2.26 -23.37
N LEU A 145 2.99 2.09 -22.19
CA LEU A 145 3.03 0.87 -21.37
C LEU A 145 1.63 0.57 -20.89
N ASP A 146 1.14 -0.66 -21.08
CA ASP A 146 -0.11 -1.15 -20.51
C ASP A 146 0.14 -1.74 -19.13
N LEU A 147 -0.49 -1.14 -18.12
CA LEU A 147 -0.36 -1.47 -16.71
C LEU A 147 -1.59 -2.25 -16.25
N TYR A 148 -1.37 -3.42 -15.69
CA TYR A 148 -2.42 -4.27 -15.14
C TYR A 148 -2.61 -3.94 -13.66
N GLY A 149 -3.76 -3.33 -13.35
CA GLY A 149 -4.14 -2.92 -12.03
C GLY A 149 -4.94 -3.96 -11.25
N LYS A 150 -5.28 -3.62 -10.03
CA LYS A 150 -6.12 -4.45 -9.15
C LYS A 150 -7.49 -4.70 -9.79
N GLY A 151 -7.92 -5.97 -9.81
CA GLY A 151 -9.20 -6.39 -10.38
C GLY A 151 -9.22 -6.47 -11.90
N GLY A 152 -8.08 -6.70 -12.55
CA GLY A 152 -7.98 -6.89 -14.01
C GLY A 152 -8.15 -5.60 -14.82
N LYS A 153 -8.17 -4.43 -14.17
CA LYS A 153 -8.25 -3.14 -14.88
C LYS A 153 -6.94 -2.84 -15.58
N VAL A 154 -7.02 -2.54 -16.87
CA VAL A 154 -5.87 -2.10 -17.67
C VAL A 154 -5.87 -0.57 -17.72
N ARG A 155 -4.71 0.03 -17.44
CA ARG A 155 -4.45 1.46 -17.62
C ARG A 155 -3.28 1.61 -18.58
N ARG A 156 -3.46 2.38 -19.64
CA ARG A 156 -2.37 2.75 -20.54
C ARG A 156 -1.67 4.00 -20.01
N LEU A 157 -0.36 3.89 -19.83
CA LEU A 157 0.54 4.98 -19.50
C LEU A 157 1.23 5.42 -20.80
N TYR A 158 0.98 6.64 -21.25
CA TYR A 158 1.64 7.21 -22.43
C TYR A 158 3.00 7.79 -22.03
N ILE A 159 4.02 7.48 -22.82
CA ILE A 159 5.37 7.98 -22.65
C ILE A 159 5.56 9.17 -23.58
N PRO A 160 5.80 10.38 -23.05
CA PRO A 160 5.96 11.56 -23.89
C PRO A 160 7.22 11.44 -24.75
N LYS A 161 7.09 11.75 -26.02
CA LYS A 161 8.25 11.95 -26.92
C LYS A 161 8.92 13.26 -26.52
N ARG A 162 10.22 13.27 -26.49
CA ARG A 162 11.03 14.44 -26.23
C ARG A 162 11.12 15.29 -27.49
#